data_760f9c5af684dbc8d2b1f6f76561a89b
#
_entry.id   760f9c5af684dbc8d2b1f6f76561a89b
#
_cell.length_a   1.000
_cell.length_b   1.000
_cell.length_c   1.000
_cell.angle_alpha   90.00
_cell.angle_beta   90.00
_cell.angle_gamma   90.00
#
_symmetry.space_group_name_H-M   'P 1'
#
loop_
_entity.id
_entity.type
_entity.pdbx_description
1 polymer ?
#
loop_
_entity_poly.entity_id
_entity_poly.type
_entity_poly.pdbx_seq_one_letter_code
_entity_poly.pdbx_strand_id
1 'polypeptide(L)'
;MKTQYTVTLSILAGIGIGAAAVQGLHAQAKPPAFFVVEISKINDAEGFKAITQRPRGGADVAKELGGHYIARTDKITALDGTPPVRFIACAFDSVEKAQAFNNTPYMKEVNAIRDTTTQARSFIVEGMPE
;
A
#
# COMPACT_ATOMS: atom_id res chain seq x y z
N MET A 1 -22.57 29.49 -42.71
CA MET A 1 -22.67 28.10 -43.17
C MET A 1 -21.38 27.35 -42.87
N LYS A 2 -20.23 27.81 -43.39
CA LYS A 2 -18.95 27.13 -43.11
C LYS A 2 -18.59 27.09 -41.63
N THR A 3 -18.93 28.11 -40.88
CA THR A 3 -18.67 28.19 -39.44
C THR A 3 -19.43 27.12 -38.68
N GLN A 4 -20.66 26.77 -39.08
CA GLN A 4 -21.46 25.77 -38.43
C GLN A 4 -20.87 24.38 -38.59
N TYR A 5 -20.34 24.03 -39.76
CA TYR A 5 -19.71 22.78 -40.01
C TYR A 5 -18.43 22.61 -39.17
N THR A 6 -17.66 23.66 -39.08
CA THR A 6 -16.44 23.67 -38.29
C THR A 6 -16.72 23.42 -36.80
N VAL A 7 -17.76 24.07 -36.27
CA VAL A 7 -18.16 23.91 -34.87
C VAL A 7 -18.60 22.48 -34.60
N THR A 8 -19.41 21.90 -35.51
CA THR A 8 -19.88 20.55 -35.38
C THR A 8 -18.71 19.54 -35.33
N LEU A 9 -17.76 19.74 -36.24
CA LEU A 9 -16.56 18.87 -36.28
C LEU A 9 -15.76 18.97 -35.01
N SER A 10 -15.60 20.18 -34.48
CA SER A 10 -14.86 20.40 -33.24
C SER A 10 -15.54 19.71 -32.04
N ILE A 11 -16.85 19.73 -31.97
CA ILE A 11 -17.61 19.05 -30.90
C ILE A 11 -17.39 17.55 -30.98
N LEU A 12 -17.48 16.96 -32.16
CA LEU A 12 -17.27 15.53 -32.35
C LEU A 12 -15.87 15.10 -31.96
N ALA A 13 -14.86 15.87 -32.35
CA ALA A 13 -13.49 15.61 -31.98
C ALA A 13 -13.31 15.70 -30.47
N GLY A 14 -13.93 16.68 -29.82
CA GLY A 14 -13.85 16.84 -28.37
C GLY A 14 -14.48 15.68 -27.62
N ILE A 15 -15.63 15.19 -28.06
CA ILE A 15 -16.29 14.05 -27.43
C ILE A 15 -15.46 12.78 -27.59
N GLY A 16 -14.89 12.55 -28.77
CA GLY A 16 -14.05 11.38 -29.02
C GLY A 16 -12.81 11.36 -28.15
N ILE A 17 -12.12 12.49 -28.03
CA ILE A 17 -10.93 12.61 -27.18
C ILE A 17 -11.31 12.42 -25.70
N GLY A 18 -12.41 13.00 -25.26
CA GLY A 18 -12.88 12.86 -23.89
C GLY A 18 -13.19 11.40 -23.52
N ALA A 19 -13.89 10.69 -24.38
CA ALA A 19 -14.22 9.30 -24.15
C ALA A 19 -12.95 8.43 -24.11
N ALA A 20 -12.01 8.63 -25.02
CA ALA A 20 -10.75 7.91 -25.03
C ALA A 20 -9.94 8.18 -23.78
N ALA A 21 -9.90 9.44 -23.31
CA ALA A 21 -9.17 9.79 -22.09
C ALA A 21 -9.78 9.13 -20.86
N VAL A 22 -11.11 9.07 -20.74
CA VAL A 22 -11.79 8.41 -19.63
C VAL A 22 -11.52 6.91 -19.64
N GLN A 23 -11.59 6.27 -20.79
CA GLN A 23 -11.28 4.85 -20.90
C GLN A 23 -9.80 4.58 -20.61
N GLY A 24 -8.91 5.45 -21.07
CA GLY A 24 -7.48 5.34 -20.80
C GLY A 24 -7.17 5.44 -19.30
N LEU A 25 -7.82 6.37 -18.59
CA LEU A 25 -7.66 6.51 -17.15
C LEU A 25 -8.17 5.26 -16.41
N HIS A 26 -9.29 4.70 -16.84
CA HIS A 26 -9.85 3.48 -16.25
C HIS A 26 -8.93 2.28 -16.51
N ALA A 27 -8.43 2.13 -17.75
CA ALA A 27 -7.51 1.06 -18.10
C ALA A 27 -6.14 1.21 -17.42
N GLN A 28 -5.77 2.45 -17.05
CA GLN A 28 -4.52 2.75 -16.37
C GLN A 28 -4.67 2.81 -14.85
N ALA A 29 -5.87 2.57 -14.33
CA ALA A 29 -6.08 2.50 -12.90
C ALA A 29 -5.16 1.42 -12.32
N LYS A 30 -4.28 1.82 -11.41
CA LYS A 30 -3.34 0.91 -10.80
C LYS A 30 -4.08 -0.01 -9.84
N PRO A 31 -3.75 -1.31 -9.81
CA PRO A 31 -4.30 -2.18 -8.80
C PRO A 31 -3.85 -1.74 -7.41
N PRO A 32 -4.64 -2.04 -6.38
CA PRO A 32 -4.21 -1.81 -5.01
C PRO A 32 -3.00 -2.67 -4.68
N ALA A 33 -2.32 -2.33 -3.60
CA ALA A 33 -1.19 -3.10 -3.14
C ALA A 33 -1.24 -3.25 -1.62
N PHE A 34 -0.64 -4.31 -1.12
CA PHE A 34 -0.56 -4.59 0.30
C PHE A 34 0.90 -4.67 0.70
N PHE A 35 1.26 -3.90 1.71
CA PHE A 35 2.54 -4.02 2.39
C PHE A 35 2.36 -5.02 3.52
N VAL A 36 3.11 -6.13 3.49
CA VAL A 36 2.94 -7.25 4.41
C VAL A 36 4.23 -7.49 5.18
N VAL A 37 4.09 -7.71 6.47
CA VAL A 37 5.18 -8.15 7.34
C VAL A 37 4.73 -9.39 8.11
N GLU A 38 5.51 -10.45 8.01
CA GLU A 38 5.33 -11.66 8.78
C GLU A 38 6.50 -11.80 9.75
N ILE A 39 6.24 -11.79 11.04
CA ILE A 39 7.25 -12.00 12.06
C ILE A 39 7.16 -13.44 12.54
N SER A 40 8.19 -14.23 12.28
CA SER A 40 8.24 -15.63 12.69
C SER A 40 8.75 -15.81 14.11
N LYS A 41 9.57 -14.88 14.60
CA LYS A 41 10.12 -14.95 15.94
C LYS A 41 10.52 -13.55 16.41
N ILE A 42 10.28 -13.26 17.69
CA ILE A 42 10.78 -12.05 18.36
C ILE A 42 11.95 -12.51 19.23
N ASN A 43 13.18 -12.14 18.84
CA ASN A 43 14.40 -12.55 19.53
C ASN A 43 14.71 -11.65 20.72
N ASP A 44 14.31 -10.37 20.65
CA ASP A 44 14.55 -9.37 21.68
C ASP A 44 13.27 -8.58 21.91
N ALA A 45 12.48 -9.03 22.89
CA ALA A 45 11.19 -8.44 23.20
C ALA A 45 11.34 -6.98 23.70
N GLU A 46 12.38 -6.70 24.47
CA GLU A 46 12.60 -5.34 24.99
C GLU A 46 12.97 -4.39 23.85
N GLY A 47 13.88 -4.80 22.96
CA GLY A 47 14.24 -3.99 21.80
C GLY A 47 13.07 -3.79 20.86
N PHE A 48 12.21 -4.78 20.71
CA PHE A 48 11.01 -4.70 19.86
C PHE A 48 10.00 -3.66 20.39
N LYS A 49 9.97 -3.38 21.67
CA LYS A 49 9.10 -2.33 22.23
C LYS A 49 9.40 -0.95 21.66
N ALA A 50 10.59 -0.72 21.16
CA ALA A 50 10.92 0.54 20.49
C ALA A 50 10.06 0.77 19.24
N ILE A 51 9.49 -0.27 18.63
CA ILE A 51 8.52 -0.14 17.55
C ILE A 51 7.13 0.13 18.11
N THR A 52 6.68 -0.68 19.07
CA THR A 52 5.29 -0.66 19.55
C THR A 52 4.97 0.53 20.44
N GLN A 53 5.98 1.15 21.03
CA GLN A 53 5.82 2.28 21.97
C GLN A 53 6.22 3.63 21.37
N ARG A 54 6.32 3.74 20.05
CA ARG A 54 6.65 5.01 19.40
C ARG A 54 5.51 6.01 19.59
N PRO A 55 5.84 7.31 19.82
CA PRO A 55 4.83 8.35 19.97
C PRO A 55 3.93 8.50 18.75
N ARG A 56 4.49 8.30 17.56
CA ARG A 56 3.77 8.33 16.31
C ARG A 56 3.72 6.92 15.73
N GLY A 57 2.52 6.42 15.51
CA GLY A 57 2.32 5.07 14.98
C GLY A 57 2.41 4.98 13.47
N GLY A 58 2.63 3.77 12.99
CA GLY A 58 2.65 3.49 11.55
C GLY A 58 1.32 3.79 10.86
N ALA A 59 0.21 3.73 11.59
CA ALA A 59 -1.11 4.07 11.05
C ALA A 59 -1.17 5.52 10.56
N ASP A 60 -0.60 6.47 11.31
CA ASP A 60 -0.56 7.87 10.91
C ASP A 60 0.30 8.08 9.68
N VAL A 61 1.45 7.42 9.63
CA VAL A 61 2.37 7.51 8.49
C VAL A 61 1.73 6.91 7.24
N ALA A 62 1.08 5.76 7.37
CA ALA A 62 0.36 5.13 6.26
C ALA A 62 -0.76 6.01 5.73
N LYS A 63 -1.52 6.64 6.63
CA LYS A 63 -2.62 7.52 6.26
C LYS A 63 -2.17 8.70 5.41
N GLU A 64 -1.01 9.26 5.68
CA GLU A 64 -0.43 10.35 4.88
C GLU A 64 -0.22 9.95 3.42
N LEU A 65 -0.02 8.66 3.16
CA LEU A 65 0.18 8.10 1.82
C LEU A 65 -1.08 7.43 1.27
N GLY A 66 -2.22 7.68 1.92
CA GLY A 66 -3.49 7.10 1.50
C GLY A 66 -3.66 5.63 1.87
N GLY A 67 -2.84 5.12 2.78
CA GLY A 67 -2.90 3.74 3.23
C GLY A 67 -3.60 3.55 4.55
N HIS A 68 -3.96 2.32 4.84
CA HIS A 68 -4.55 1.95 6.13
C HIS A 68 -4.22 0.49 6.47
N TYR A 69 -4.07 0.22 7.75
CA TYR A 69 -3.84 -1.16 8.21
C TYR A 69 -5.12 -1.97 8.08
N ILE A 70 -4.99 -3.18 7.54
CA ILE A 70 -6.08 -4.15 7.47
C ILE A 70 -5.88 -5.30 8.44
N ALA A 71 -4.65 -5.53 8.88
CA ALA A 71 -4.32 -6.48 9.95
C ALA A 71 -3.06 -6.02 10.67
N ARG A 72 -3.05 -6.11 11.97
CA ARG A 72 -1.87 -5.89 12.81
C ARG A 72 -2.14 -6.62 14.13
N THR A 73 -1.76 -7.89 14.17
CA THR A 73 -2.24 -8.77 15.21
C THR A 73 -1.30 -9.95 15.46
N ASP A 74 -1.37 -10.48 16.65
CA ASP A 74 -0.78 -11.76 17.03
C ASP A 74 -1.82 -12.90 17.09
N LYS A 75 -3.09 -12.57 16.81
CA LYS A 75 -4.19 -13.53 16.84
C LYS A 75 -4.33 -14.18 15.48
N ILE A 76 -3.61 -15.27 15.30
CA ILE A 76 -3.51 -15.97 14.02
C ILE A 76 -3.99 -17.40 14.23
N THR A 77 -4.93 -17.82 13.40
CA THR A 77 -5.43 -19.19 13.39
C THR A 77 -4.72 -19.97 12.29
N ALA A 78 -3.90 -20.92 12.67
CA ALA A 78 -3.21 -21.77 11.70
C ALA A 78 -4.17 -22.82 11.14
N LEU A 79 -4.17 -22.96 9.84
CA LEU A 79 -4.89 -24.04 9.15
C LEU A 79 -3.91 -25.15 8.74
N ASP A 80 -2.68 -24.75 8.41
CA ASP A 80 -1.64 -25.63 7.95
C ASP A 80 -0.28 -25.00 8.23
N GLY A 81 0.66 -25.79 8.68
CA GLY A 81 2.02 -25.32 8.96
C GLY A 81 2.12 -24.43 10.20
N THR A 82 3.29 -23.85 10.39
CA THR A 82 3.58 -22.97 11.52
C THR A 82 3.23 -21.53 11.14
N PRO A 83 2.30 -20.88 11.85
CA PRO A 83 1.95 -19.51 11.56
C PRO A 83 3.02 -18.55 12.06
N PRO A 84 3.07 -17.31 11.51
CA PRO A 84 3.89 -16.28 12.13
C PRO A 84 3.37 -15.95 13.53
N VAL A 85 4.22 -15.39 14.37
CA VAL A 85 3.81 -14.97 15.72
C VAL A 85 3.12 -13.60 15.67
N ARG A 86 3.32 -12.84 14.58
CA ARG A 86 2.67 -11.56 14.36
C ARG A 86 2.57 -11.31 12.86
N PHE A 87 1.43 -10.75 12.46
CA PHE A 87 1.14 -10.44 11.05
C PHE A 87 0.68 -9.00 10.93
N ILE A 88 1.22 -8.30 9.94
CA ILE A 88 0.89 -6.91 9.65
C ILE A 88 0.61 -6.80 8.16
N ALA A 89 -0.50 -6.18 7.81
CA ALA A 89 -0.83 -5.86 6.44
C ALA A 89 -1.41 -4.45 6.36
N CYS A 90 -0.91 -3.68 5.43
CA CYS A 90 -1.34 -2.31 5.19
C CYS A 90 -1.70 -2.15 3.72
N ALA A 91 -2.88 -1.63 3.45
CA ALA A 91 -3.39 -1.46 2.09
C ALA A 91 -3.07 -0.06 1.56
N PHE A 92 -2.68 0.00 0.29
CA PHE A 92 -2.40 1.24 -0.44
C PHE A 92 -3.06 1.18 -1.81
N ASP A 93 -3.23 2.36 -2.44
CA ASP A 93 -3.86 2.46 -3.76
C ASP A 93 -2.98 1.89 -4.88
N SER A 94 -1.68 1.75 -4.64
CA SER A 94 -0.74 1.27 -5.66
C SER A 94 0.53 0.70 -5.02
N VAL A 95 1.28 -0.07 -5.81
CA VAL A 95 2.60 -0.57 -5.42
C VAL A 95 3.55 0.60 -5.10
N GLU A 96 3.50 1.66 -5.90
CA GLU A 96 4.36 2.83 -5.71
C GLU A 96 4.13 3.50 -4.36
N LYS A 97 2.88 3.60 -3.94
CA LYS A 97 2.55 4.17 -2.62
C LYS A 97 3.00 3.27 -1.48
N ALA A 98 2.86 1.96 -1.64
CA ALA A 98 3.36 1.01 -0.66
C ALA A 98 4.90 1.08 -0.55
N GLN A 99 5.60 1.22 -1.68
CA GLN A 99 7.05 1.43 -1.69
C GLN A 99 7.43 2.75 -1.02
N ALA A 100 6.67 3.81 -1.31
CA ALA A 100 6.91 5.11 -0.68
C ALA A 100 6.74 5.04 0.84
N PHE A 101 5.75 4.29 1.33
CA PHE A 101 5.57 4.05 2.75
C PHE A 101 6.80 3.38 3.36
N ASN A 102 7.29 2.32 2.74
CA ASN A 102 8.47 1.60 3.23
C ASN A 102 9.75 2.47 3.21
N ASN A 103 9.80 3.45 2.31
CA ASN A 103 10.95 4.35 2.17
C ASN A 103 10.88 5.59 3.05
N THR A 104 9.81 5.76 3.85
CA THR A 104 9.73 6.89 4.79
C THR A 104 10.82 6.77 5.85
N PRO A 105 11.30 7.90 6.41
CA PRO A 105 12.22 7.86 7.54
C PRO A 105 11.70 7.05 8.71
N TYR A 106 10.39 7.14 8.98
CA TYR A 106 9.74 6.34 10.01
C TYR A 106 9.94 4.84 9.79
N MET A 107 9.62 4.36 8.57
CA MET A 107 9.73 2.93 8.28
C MET A 107 11.17 2.45 8.20
N LYS A 108 12.11 3.29 7.79
CA LYS A 108 13.53 2.94 7.81
C LYS A 108 14.00 2.64 9.23
N GLU A 109 13.57 3.46 10.19
CA GLU A 109 13.87 3.22 11.61
C GLU A 109 13.18 1.96 12.14
N VAL A 110 11.90 1.78 11.82
CA VAL A 110 11.14 0.59 12.22
C VAL A 110 11.77 -0.68 11.63
N ASN A 111 12.14 -0.64 10.36
CA ASN A 111 12.78 -1.78 9.70
C ASN A 111 14.10 -2.13 10.35
N ALA A 112 14.91 -1.13 10.69
CA ALA A 112 16.20 -1.35 11.36
C ALA A 112 16.01 -2.02 12.73
N ILE A 113 15.05 -1.56 13.52
CA ILE A 113 14.74 -2.17 14.81
C ILE A 113 14.24 -3.61 14.63
N ARG A 114 13.34 -3.81 13.66
CA ARG A 114 12.80 -5.13 13.38
C ARG A 114 13.88 -6.12 12.96
N ASP A 115 14.83 -5.68 12.13
CA ASP A 115 15.91 -6.52 11.63
C ASP A 115 16.81 -7.02 12.75
N THR A 116 16.99 -6.23 13.82
CA THR A 116 17.86 -6.61 14.93
C THR A 116 17.14 -7.33 16.05
N THR A 117 15.80 -7.25 16.11
CA THR A 117 15.02 -7.80 17.23
C THR A 117 14.14 -8.98 16.85
N THR A 118 13.96 -9.25 15.56
CA THR A 118 13.04 -10.28 15.08
C THR A 118 13.65 -11.08 13.93
N GLN A 119 13.02 -12.21 13.66
CA GLN A 119 13.12 -12.90 12.37
C GLN A 119 11.82 -12.61 11.64
N ALA A 120 11.92 -11.87 10.56
CA ALA A 120 10.75 -11.41 9.82
C ALA A 120 11.05 -11.35 8.34
N ARG A 121 9.98 -11.34 7.57
CA ARG A 121 10.05 -11.03 6.14
C ARG A 121 8.97 -10.03 5.81
N SER A 122 9.28 -9.17 4.85
CA SER A 122 8.35 -8.17 4.38
C SER A 122 8.33 -8.15 2.86
N PHE A 123 7.18 -7.86 2.30
CA PHE A 123 7.01 -7.81 0.85
C PHE A 123 5.78 -6.97 0.52
N ILE A 124 5.70 -6.60 -0.74
CA ILE A 124 4.53 -5.90 -1.28
C ILE A 124 3.85 -6.85 -2.26
N VAL A 125 2.55 -7.01 -2.10
CA VAL A 125 1.72 -7.86 -2.95
C VAL A 125 0.75 -6.96 -3.70
N GLU A 126 0.69 -7.16 -5.02
CA GLU A 126 -0.30 -6.48 -5.84
C GLU A 126 -1.66 -7.13 -5.61
N GLY A 127 -2.67 -6.31 -5.33
CA GLY A 127 -4.01 -6.78 -5.14
C GLY A 127 -4.77 -6.91 -6.46
N MET A 128 -5.99 -7.36 -6.37
CA MET A 128 -6.85 -7.47 -7.53
C MET A 128 -7.39 -6.10 -7.91
N PRO A 129 -7.39 -5.75 -9.20
CA PRO A 129 -8.06 -4.53 -9.64
C PRO A 129 -9.57 -4.64 -9.41
N GLU A 130 -10.21 -3.51 -9.03
CA GLU A 130 -11.66 -3.41 -8.87
C GLU A 130 -12.38 -3.16 -10.18
#